data_f6a93464fa3afbafe0d9eb05a995a170
#
_entry.id   f6a93464fa3afbafe0d9eb05a995a170
#
_cell.length_a   1.000
_cell.length_b   1.000
_cell.length_c   1.000
_cell.angle_alpha   90.00
_cell.angle_beta   90.00
_cell.angle_gamma   90.00
#
_symmetry.space_group_name_H-M   'P 1'
#
loop_
_entity.id
_entity.type
_entity.pdbx_description
1 polymer ?
#
loop_
_entity_poly.entity_id
_entity_poly.type
_entity_poly.pdbx_seq_one_letter_code
_entity_poly.pdbx_strand_id
1 'polypeptide(L)'
;IAGWKNIGFVDEFIDATKDWHIDDLDKIILKFENSEYRREIFCRGISQIDGKGAHRIMKAVIRMFYEMNMDMRLAKEEDLLPLFELTNDRMVRQNSFSTHAISLDEHRNWFYATLKNRARRLFVFYEKEKLIGQVRFDIEENNSAVISISIGANYRGFGLALCLLEKALRHFHERERQISKIYAYVKTENMASRYAFIRAGFKDCVSDNKHALKYC
;
A
#
# COMPACT_ATOMS: atom_id res chain seq x y z
N ILE A 1 27.19 14.72 -3.34
CA ILE A 1 27.36 15.14 -4.77
C ILE A 1 27.70 13.93 -5.64
N ALA A 2 28.67 13.06 -5.23
CA ALA A 2 29.01 11.88 -6.03
C ALA A 2 27.82 10.98 -6.34
N GLY A 3 26.88 10.79 -5.41
CA GLY A 3 25.63 10.06 -5.65
C GLY A 3 24.74 10.70 -6.72
N TRP A 4 24.71 12.02 -6.81
CA TRP A 4 23.94 12.77 -7.81
C TRP A 4 24.54 12.61 -9.23
N LYS A 5 25.87 12.52 -9.31
CA LYS A 5 26.58 12.25 -10.56
C LYS A 5 26.27 10.84 -11.07
N ASN A 6 26.28 9.83 -10.17
CA ASN A 6 26.01 8.43 -10.53
C ASN A 6 24.61 8.21 -11.12
N ILE A 7 23.62 8.99 -10.73
CA ILE A 7 22.26 8.95 -11.27
C ILE A 7 22.04 9.90 -12.45
N GLY A 8 23.10 10.59 -12.91
CA GLY A 8 23.03 11.52 -14.05
C GLY A 8 22.34 12.86 -13.76
N PHE A 9 22.12 13.20 -12.49
CA PHE A 9 21.48 14.46 -12.09
C PHE A 9 22.45 15.64 -12.13
N VAL A 10 23.73 15.41 -11.79
CA VAL A 10 24.84 16.35 -11.88
C VAL A 10 25.93 15.73 -12.74
N ASP A 11 26.34 16.41 -13.78
CA ASP A 11 27.34 15.92 -14.73
C ASP A 11 28.75 16.22 -14.24
N GLU A 12 28.96 17.47 -13.85
CA GLU A 12 30.26 17.95 -13.37
C GLU A 12 30.12 18.69 -12.02
N PHE A 13 31.15 18.58 -11.19
CA PHE A 13 31.26 19.36 -9.96
C PHE A 13 32.74 19.55 -9.59
N ILE A 14 33.04 20.62 -8.91
CA ILE A 14 34.33 20.88 -8.28
C ILE A 14 34.17 20.60 -6.79
N ASP A 15 35.03 19.76 -6.25
CA ASP A 15 35.12 19.50 -4.83
C ASP A 15 36.03 20.55 -4.18
N ALA A 16 35.43 21.58 -3.61
CA ALA A 16 36.16 22.68 -3.00
C ALA A 16 37.04 22.30 -1.77
N THR A 17 36.93 21.04 -1.31
CA THR A 17 37.78 20.50 -0.23
C THR A 17 39.07 19.89 -0.76
N LYS A 18 39.25 19.80 -2.06
CA LYS A 18 40.43 19.30 -2.74
C LYS A 18 41.14 20.40 -3.52
N ASP A 19 42.41 20.18 -3.87
CA ASP A 19 43.13 21.11 -4.72
C ASP A 19 42.46 21.16 -6.13
N TRP A 20 42.07 22.36 -6.56
CA TRP A 20 41.48 22.60 -7.87
C TRP A 20 42.12 23.86 -8.50
N HIS A 21 42.14 23.90 -9.80
CA HIS A 21 42.66 25.02 -10.57
C HIS A 21 41.53 25.77 -11.28
N ILE A 22 41.78 27.07 -11.55
CA ILE A 22 40.81 27.90 -12.28
C ILE A 22 40.48 27.30 -13.68
N ASP A 23 41.43 26.64 -14.28
CA ASP A 23 41.26 25.93 -15.59
C ASP A 23 40.19 24.85 -15.53
N ASP A 24 39.92 24.24 -14.37
CA ASP A 24 38.85 23.25 -14.18
C ASP A 24 37.48 23.90 -14.21
N LEU A 25 37.38 25.14 -13.69
CA LEU A 25 36.16 25.95 -13.81
C LEU A 25 35.92 26.37 -15.27
N ASP A 26 36.97 26.83 -15.95
CA ASP A 26 36.87 27.23 -17.36
C ASP A 26 36.40 26.07 -18.25
N LYS A 27 36.90 24.86 -18.04
CA LYS A 27 36.44 23.66 -18.76
C LYS A 27 34.95 23.40 -18.55
N ILE A 28 34.45 23.59 -17.36
CA ILE A 28 33.02 23.42 -17.03
C ILE A 28 32.20 24.51 -17.68
N ILE A 29 32.65 25.78 -17.62
CA ILE A 29 31.98 26.94 -18.26
C ILE A 29 31.85 26.70 -19.75
N LEU A 30 32.93 26.33 -20.42
CA LEU A 30 32.96 26.07 -21.88
C LEU A 30 31.96 24.96 -22.27
N LYS A 31 31.80 23.92 -21.48
CA LYS A 31 30.77 22.91 -21.73
C LYS A 31 29.37 23.51 -21.68
N PHE A 32 29.10 24.40 -20.70
CA PHE A 32 27.79 25.04 -20.53
C PHE A 32 27.53 26.16 -21.58
N GLU A 33 28.53 26.64 -22.33
CA GLU A 33 28.31 27.49 -23.47
C GLU A 33 27.63 26.76 -24.67
N ASN A 34 27.81 25.44 -24.74
CA ASN A 34 27.14 24.61 -25.73
C ASN A 34 25.64 24.46 -25.40
N SER A 35 24.78 24.96 -26.30
CA SER A 35 23.32 24.94 -26.11
C SER A 35 22.73 23.53 -26.12
N GLU A 36 23.30 22.62 -26.87
CA GLU A 36 22.87 21.21 -26.98
C GLU A 36 23.19 20.46 -25.68
N TYR A 37 24.39 20.68 -25.13
CA TYR A 37 24.78 20.15 -23.81
C TYR A 37 23.88 20.65 -22.69
N ARG A 38 23.56 21.95 -22.65
CA ARG A 38 22.60 22.49 -21.65
C ARG A 38 21.23 21.84 -21.79
N ARG A 39 20.76 21.65 -23.02
CA ARG A 39 19.45 20.99 -23.27
C ARG A 39 19.45 19.54 -22.82
N GLU A 40 20.52 18.82 -23.07
CA GLU A 40 20.66 17.42 -22.64
C GLU A 40 20.62 17.29 -21.11
N ILE A 41 21.39 18.11 -20.38
CA ILE A 41 21.38 18.11 -18.91
C ILE A 41 20.01 18.49 -18.36
N PHE A 42 19.37 19.51 -18.97
CA PHE A 42 18.03 19.93 -18.59
C PHE A 42 17.01 18.80 -18.78
N CYS A 43 17.01 18.12 -19.91
CA CYS A 43 16.11 16.98 -20.17
C CYS A 43 16.38 15.81 -19.20
N ARG A 44 17.65 15.52 -18.91
CA ARG A 44 18.06 14.53 -17.91
C ARG A 44 17.56 14.89 -16.51
N GLY A 45 17.73 16.13 -16.10
CA GLY A 45 17.24 16.66 -14.83
C GLY A 45 15.72 16.55 -14.70
N ILE A 46 14.96 16.98 -15.70
CA ILE A 46 13.49 16.88 -15.70
C ILE A 46 13.01 15.43 -15.64
N SER A 47 13.70 14.51 -16.31
CA SER A 47 13.33 13.08 -16.28
C SER A 47 13.47 12.48 -14.88
N GLN A 48 14.30 13.06 -14.01
CA GLN A 48 14.52 12.64 -12.62
C GLN A 48 13.61 13.38 -11.61
N ILE A 49 13.11 14.56 -11.97
CA ILE A 49 12.28 15.40 -11.10
C ILE A 49 10.87 15.47 -11.69
N ASP A 50 9.97 14.67 -11.15
CA ASP A 50 8.57 14.61 -11.58
C ASP A 50 7.67 15.70 -10.93
N GLY A 51 8.23 16.63 -10.18
CA GLY A 51 7.50 17.69 -9.46
C GLY A 51 6.62 17.20 -8.30
N LYS A 52 6.58 15.91 -8.02
CA LYS A 52 5.68 15.30 -7.02
C LYS A 52 6.33 15.09 -5.64
N GLY A 53 7.50 15.68 -5.40
CA GLY A 53 8.25 15.52 -4.13
C GLY A 53 7.42 15.91 -2.91
N ALA A 54 6.82 17.11 -2.92
CA ALA A 54 5.96 17.58 -1.84
C ALA A 54 4.76 16.65 -1.58
N HIS A 55 4.14 16.16 -2.63
CA HIS A 55 3.03 15.21 -2.53
C HIS A 55 3.46 13.87 -1.91
N ARG A 56 4.66 13.36 -2.25
CA ARG A 56 5.20 12.15 -1.62
C ARG A 56 5.49 12.36 -0.14
N ILE A 57 6.06 13.51 0.23
CA ILE A 57 6.32 13.86 1.64
C ILE A 57 4.99 13.95 2.40
N MET A 58 4.01 14.66 1.87
CA MET A 58 2.69 14.77 2.49
C MET A 58 2.05 13.40 2.72
N LYS A 59 2.08 12.50 1.73
CA LYS A 59 1.58 11.13 1.89
C LYS A 59 2.32 10.36 2.96
N ALA A 60 3.64 10.51 3.05
CA ALA A 60 4.44 9.86 4.08
C ALA A 60 4.09 10.37 5.49
N VAL A 61 3.92 11.69 5.66
CA VAL A 61 3.51 12.28 6.93
C VAL A 61 2.11 11.82 7.35
N ILE A 62 1.15 11.83 6.43
CA ILE A 62 -0.21 11.34 6.70
C ILE A 62 -0.19 9.85 7.09
N ARG A 63 0.60 9.05 6.37
CA ARG A 63 0.76 7.64 6.71
C ARG A 63 1.32 7.46 8.12
N MET A 64 2.39 8.16 8.48
CA MET A 64 2.99 8.12 9.81
C MET A 64 1.98 8.53 10.89
N PHE A 65 1.19 9.58 10.65
CA PHE A 65 0.14 10.01 11.57
C PHE A 65 -0.85 8.88 11.86
N TYR A 66 -1.37 8.21 10.83
CA TYR A 66 -2.29 7.09 11.01
C TYR A 66 -1.61 5.85 11.63
N GLU A 67 -0.37 5.56 11.28
CA GLU A 67 0.39 4.46 11.90
C GLU A 67 0.52 4.63 13.43
N MET A 68 0.68 5.86 13.90
CA MET A 68 0.81 6.19 15.32
C MET A 68 -0.54 6.28 16.06
N ASN A 69 -1.60 6.68 15.38
CA ASN A 69 -2.92 6.96 15.99
C ASN A 69 -4.00 5.93 15.65
N MET A 70 -3.63 4.85 14.97
CA MET A 70 -4.57 3.83 14.55
C MET A 70 -4.60 2.67 15.54
N ASP A 71 -5.77 2.42 16.11
CA ASP A 71 -6.07 1.27 16.94
C ASP A 71 -6.51 0.08 16.07
N MET A 72 -5.97 -1.11 16.37
CA MET A 72 -6.38 -2.36 15.76
C MET A 72 -6.94 -3.31 16.81
N ARG A 73 -8.09 -3.90 16.55
CA ARG A 73 -8.69 -4.93 17.38
C ARG A 73 -9.53 -5.92 16.56
N LEU A 74 -9.90 -7.03 17.17
CA LEU A 74 -10.94 -7.89 16.58
C LEU A 74 -12.29 -7.16 16.60
N ALA A 75 -13.09 -7.43 15.57
CA ALA A 75 -14.43 -6.88 15.44
C ALA A 75 -15.33 -7.33 16.59
N LYS A 76 -16.22 -6.43 17.01
CA LYS A 76 -17.25 -6.61 18.03
C LYS A 76 -18.62 -6.25 17.46
N GLU A 77 -19.68 -6.51 18.22
CA GLU A 77 -21.06 -6.23 17.77
C GLU A 77 -21.30 -4.77 17.37
N GLU A 78 -20.63 -3.84 18.04
CA GLU A 78 -20.70 -2.39 17.76
C GLU A 78 -20.20 -2.02 16.34
N ASP A 79 -19.39 -2.88 15.71
CA ASP A 79 -18.84 -2.65 14.39
C ASP A 79 -19.78 -2.99 13.23
N LEU A 80 -20.96 -3.52 13.53
CA LEU A 80 -21.94 -3.96 12.52
C LEU A 80 -22.24 -2.88 11.49
N LEU A 81 -22.65 -1.69 11.94
CA LEU A 81 -23.04 -0.60 11.03
C LEU A 81 -21.85 0.02 10.31
N PRO A 82 -20.73 0.37 10.98
CA PRO A 82 -19.54 0.86 10.28
C PRO A 82 -19.01 -0.10 9.22
N LEU A 83 -19.03 -1.41 9.49
CA LEU A 83 -18.61 -2.42 8.53
C LEU A 83 -19.62 -2.64 7.40
N PHE A 84 -20.91 -2.47 7.67
CA PHE A 84 -21.96 -2.49 6.64
C PHE A 84 -21.76 -1.34 5.64
N GLU A 85 -21.53 -0.12 6.13
CA GLU A 85 -21.25 1.05 5.28
C GLU A 85 -19.97 0.85 4.46
N LEU A 86 -18.88 0.40 5.09
CA LEU A 86 -17.63 0.09 4.41
C LEU A 86 -17.83 -0.98 3.33
N THR A 87 -18.57 -2.04 3.64
CA THR A 87 -18.80 -3.15 2.71
C THR A 87 -19.61 -2.73 1.50
N ASN A 88 -20.56 -1.80 1.66
CA ASN A 88 -21.38 -1.25 0.58
C ASN A 88 -20.78 -0.01 -0.10
N ASP A 89 -19.59 0.44 0.31
CA ASP A 89 -18.88 1.46 -0.45
C ASP A 89 -18.74 1.05 -1.92
N ARG A 90 -18.99 1.97 -2.84
CA ARG A 90 -19.01 1.71 -4.28
C ARG A 90 -17.74 1.03 -4.78
N MET A 91 -16.56 1.50 -4.36
CA MET A 91 -15.29 0.92 -4.81
C MET A 91 -15.03 -0.44 -4.15
N VAL A 92 -15.46 -0.64 -2.90
CA VAL A 92 -15.35 -1.95 -2.24
C VAL A 92 -16.22 -2.95 -3.00
N ARG A 93 -17.46 -2.60 -3.36
CA ARG A 93 -18.33 -3.47 -4.16
C ARG A 93 -17.75 -3.78 -5.54
N GLN A 94 -17.28 -2.77 -6.26
CA GLN A 94 -16.64 -2.96 -7.57
C GLN A 94 -15.44 -3.91 -7.52
N ASN A 95 -14.65 -3.84 -6.46
CA ASN A 95 -13.47 -4.70 -6.27
C ASN A 95 -13.78 -6.04 -5.60
N SER A 96 -14.99 -6.27 -5.13
CA SER A 96 -15.44 -7.55 -4.60
C SER A 96 -15.83 -8.51 -5.74
N PHE A 97 -15.71 -9.82 -5.52
CA PHE A 97 -16.14 -10.82 -6.51
C PHE A 97 -17.64 -10.77 -6.75
N SER A 98 -18.44 -10.51 -5.70
CA SER A 98 -19.85 -10.16 -5.79
C SER A 98 -19.98 -8.63 -5.75
N THR A 99 -20.54 -8.02 -6.79
CA THR A 99 -20.54 -6.56 -6.98
C THR A 99 -21.84 -5.89 -6.58
N HIS A 100 -22.93 -6.64 -6.37
CA HIS A 100 -24.21 -6.09 -5.95
C HIS A 100 -24.17 -5.57 -4.51
N ALA A 101 -25.03 -4.61 -4.21
CA ALA A 101 -25.20 -4.10 -2.86
C ALA A 101 -25.73 -5.22 -1.93
N ILE A 102 -25.27 -5.22 -0.70
CA ILE A 102 -25.67 -6.18 0.33
C ILE A 102 -26.74 -5.50 1.20
N SER A 103 -27.85 -6.17 1.48
CA SER A 103 -28.85 -5.66 2.42
C SER A 103 -28.33 -5.69 3.86
N LEU A 104 -28.91 -4.86 4.72
CA LEU A 104 -28.50 -4.84 6.14
C LEU A 104 -28.74 -6.20 6.81
N ASP A 105 -29.80 -6.90 6.45
CA ASP A 105 -30.11 -8.21 7.04
C ASP A 105 -29.13 -9.30 6.58
N GLU A 106 -28.74 -9.31 5.30
CA GLU A 106 -27.67 -10.21 4.81
C GLU A 106 -26.35 -9.92 5.52
N HIS A 107 -25.98 -8.64 5.63
CA HIS A 107 -24.75 -8.24 6.33
C HIS A 107 -24.79 -8.62 7.79
N ARG A 108 -25.91 -8.39 8.48
CA ARG A 108 -26.12 -8.74 9.90
C ARG A 108 -25.95 -10.25 10.13
N ASN A 109 -26.59 -11.07 9.32
CA ASN A 109 -26.50 -12.53 9.43
C ASN A 109 -25.06 -13.02 9.20
N TRP A 110 -24.41 -12.51 8.16
CA TRP A 110 -23.00 -12.80 7.87
C TRP A 110 -22.07 -12.33 9.00
N PHE A 111 -22.30 -11.14 9.52
CA PHE A 111 -21.45 -10.53 10.55
C PHE A 111 -21.49 -11.31 11.86
N TYR A 112 -22.70 -11.63 12.37
CA TYR A 112 -22.83 -12.42 13.59
C TYR A 112 -22.31 -13.86 13.41
N ALA A 113 -22.51 -14.46 12.25
CA ALA A 113 -21.88 -15.74 11.92
C ALA A 113 -20.35 -15.63 11.93
N THR A 114 -19.81 -14.51 11.43
CA THR A 114 -18.36 -14.22 11.43
C THR A 114 -17.81 -14.08 12.85
N LEU A 115 -18.47 -13.36 13.74
CA LEU A 115 -18.02 -13.19 15.12
C LEU A 115 -17.98 -14.52 15.89
N LYS A 116 -18.87 -15.45 15.57
CA LYS A 116 -18.95 -16.78 16.22
C LYS A 116 -17.99 -17.80 15.60
N ASN A 117 -17.49 -17.55 14.41
CA ASN A 117 -16.67 -18.50 13.65
C ASN A 117 -15.22 -18.51 14.12
N ARG A 118 -14.80 -19.60 14.76
CA ARG A 118 -13.41 -19.77 15.22
C ARG A 118 -12.38 -19.89 14.09
N ALA A 119 -12.79 -20.17 12.86
CA ALA A 119 -11.92 -20.20 11.69
C ALA A 119 -11.82 -18.82 11.00
N ARG A 120 -12.38 -17.76 11.60
CA ARG A 120 -12.38 -16.43 11.01
C ARG A 120 -11.81 -15.40 11.97
N ARG A 121 -10.94 -14.53 11.48
CA ARG A 121 -10.39 -13.39 12.23
C ARG A 121 -10.71 -12.13 11.45
N LEU A 122 -11.55 -11.27 12.02
CA LEU A 122 -11.92 -9.99 11.44
C LEU A 122 -11.33 -8.88 12.29
N PHE A 123 -10.29 -8.24 11.78
CA PHE A 123 -9.65 -7.08 12.40
C PHE A 123 -10.27 -5.80 11.86
N VAL A 124 -10.55 -4.87 12.76
CA VAL A 124 -11.00 -3.52 12.45
C VAL A 124 -9.95 -2.52 12.89
N PHE A 125 -9.83 -1.46 12.12
CA PHE A 125 -8.84 -0.40 12.33
C PHE A 125 -9.57 0.92 12.48
N TYR A 126 -9.32 1.61 13.57
CA TYR A 126 -9.98 2.85 13.92
C TYR A 126 -8.97 3.97 14.16
N GLU A 127 -9.33 5.19 13.80
CA GLU A 127 -8.79 6.41 14.36
C GLU A 127 -9.87 7.03 15.22
N LYS A 128 -9.70 6.97 16.56
CA LYS A 128 -10.75 7.32 17.52
C LYS A 128 -12.02 6.49 17.22
N GLU A 129 -13.11 7.18 16.83
CA GLU A 129 -14.40 6.53 16.53
C GLU A 129 -14.63 6.26 15.04
N LYS A 130 -13.66 6.63 14.18
CA LYS A 130 -13.80 6.50 12.72
C LYS A 130 -13.15 5.23 12.21
N LEU A 131 -13.94 4.39 11.55
CA LEU A 131 -13.45 3.17 10.91
C LEU A 131 -12.56 3.54 9.71
N ILE A 132 -11.28 3.18 9.77
CA ILE A 132 -10.32 3.31 8.66
C ILE A 132 -10.50 2.18 7.67
N GLY A 133 -10.66 0.95 8.17
CA GLY A 133 -10.77 -0.24 7.32
C GLY A 133 -10.82 -1.53 8.12
N GLN A 134 -10.82 -2.63 7.38
CA GLN A 134 -10.79 -3.99 7.94
C GLN A 134 -9.78 -4.88 7.23
N VAL A 135 -9.27 -5.87 7.95
CA VAL A 135 -8.55 -7.02 7.40
C VAL A 135 -9.19 -8.29 7.96
N ARG A 136 -9.54 -9.21 7.08
CA ARG A 136 -10.15 -10.49 7.46
C ARG A 136 -9.27 -11.64 7.01
N PHE A 137 -9.14 -12.64 7.88
CA PHE A 137 -8.56 -13.94 7.58
C PHE A 137 -9.65 -15.00 7.70
N ASP A 138 -9.81 -15.79 6.68
CA ASP A 138 -10.60 -17.01 6.66
C ASP A 138 -9.61 -18.18 6.72
N ILE A 139 -9.54 -18.87 7.86
CA ILE A 139 -8.66 -20.03 8.06
C ILE A 139 -9.28 -21.23 7.36
N GLU A 140 -8.50 -21.87 6.53
CA GLU A 140 -8.90 -23.04 5.74
C GLU A 140 -8.24 -24.31 6.28
N GLU A 141 -8.68 -25.43 5.79
CA GLU A 141 -7.99 -26.71 5.99
C GLU A 141 -6.57 -26.63 5.42
N ASN A 142 -5.69 -27.56 5.79
CA ASN A 142 -4.29 -27.63 5.36
C ASN A 142 -3.39 -26.49 5.82
N ASN A 143 -3.65 -25.91 7.01
CA ASN A 143 -2.83 -24.86 7.60
C ASN A 143 -2.64 -23.65 6.68
N SER A 144 -3.69 -23.29 5.97
CA SER A 144 -3.74 -22.08 5.14
C SER A 144 -4.81 -21.09 5.59
N ALA A 145 -4.70 -19.87 5.14
CA ALA A 145 -5.71 -18.85 5.34
C ALA A 145 -5.86 -17.96 4.09
N VAL A 146 -7.06 -17.44 3.88
CA VAL A 146 -7.31 -16.41 2.86
C VAL A 146 -7.46 -15.06 3.55
N ILE A 147 -6.69 -14.07 3.07
CA ILE A 147 -6.73 -12.70 3.56
C ILE A 147 -7.53 -11.80 2.61
N SER A 148 -8.30 -10.89 3.16
CA SER A 148 -8.94 -9.80 2.43
C SER A 148 -8.83 -8.49 3.19
N ILE A 149 -8.83 -7.35 2.45
CA ILE A 149 -8.72 -6.01 2.99
C ILE A 149 -9.75 -5.08 2.35
N SER A 150 -10.32 -4.17 3.15
CA SER A 150 -11.11 -3.05 2.68
C SER A 150 -10.74 -1.78 3.44
N ILE A 151 -10.67 -0.64 2.74
CA ILE A 151 -10.31 0.66 3.31
C ILE A 151 -11.40 1.68 2.94
N GLY A 152 -11.82 2.46 3.94
CA GLY A 152 -12.79 3.54 3.78
C GLY A 152 -12.34 4.61 2.79
N ALA A 153 -13.30 5.21 2.08
CA ALA A 153 -13.05 6.15 0.99
C ALA A 153 -12.07 7.28 1.40
N ASN A 154 -12.27 7.85 2.58
CA ASN A 154 -11.48 8.97 3.09
C ASN A 154 -10.02 8.62 3.43
N TYR A 155 -9.67 7.33 3.46
CA TYR A 155 -8.36 6.82 3.87
C TYR A 155 -7.57 6.19 2.71
N ARG A 156 -8.13 6.19 1.51
CA ARG A 156 -7.48 5.65 0.30
C ARG A 156 -6.43 6.62 -0.26
N GLY A 157 -5.45 6.06 -0.96
CA GLY A 157 -4.42 6.86 -1.63
C GLY A 157 -3.25 7.29 -0.75
N PHE A 158 -3.30 7.08 0.57
CA PHE A 158 -2.23 7.42 1.52
C PHE A 158 -1.28 6.26 1.83
N GLY A 159 -1.47 5.10 1.20
CA GLY A 159 -0.61 3.92 1.42
C GLY A 159 -0.94 3.13 2.69
N LEU A 160 -2.09 3.39 3.32
CA LEU A 160 -2.49 2.74 4.57
C LEU A 160 -2.75 1.23 4.42
N ALA A 161 -3.06 0.75 3.22
CA ALA A 161 -3.27 -0.67 2.98
C ALA A 161 -2.09 -1.52 3.47
N LEU A 162 -0.86 -1.08 3.20
CA LEU A 162 0.35 -1.76 3.66
C LEU A 162 0.40 -1.80 5.19
N CYS A 163 0.14 -0.68 5.84
CA CYS A 163 0.16 -0.59 7.30
C CYS A 163 -0.90 -1.51 7.96
N LEU A 164 -2.13 -1.53 7.41
CA LEU A 164 -3.18 -2.43 7.90
C LEU A 164 -2.78 -3.90 7.73
N LEU A 165 -2.24 -4.26 6.56
CA LEU A 165 -1.79 -5.61 6.27
C LEU A 165 -0.65 -6.04 7.21
N GLU A 166 0.39 -5.23 7.38
CA GLU A 166 1.54 -5.52 8.24
C GLU A 166 1.13 -5.73 9.71
N LYS A 167 0.28 -4.83 10.25
CA LYS A 167 -0.22 -4.97 11.62
C LYS A 167 -1.09 -6.23 11.79
N ALA A 168 -2.01 -6.47 10.86
CA ALA A 168 -2.89 -7.64 10.91
C ALA A 168 -2.12 -8.96 10.75
N LEU A 169 -1.18 -9.03 9.79
CA LEU A 169 -0.35 -10.20 9.55
C LEU A 169 0.49 -10.55 10.78
N ARG A 170 1.15 -9.55 11.38
CA ARG A 170 1.95 -9.76 12.59
C ARG A 170 1.09 -10.36 13.71
N HIS A 171 -0.04 -9.74 14.00
CA HIS A 171 -0.93 -10.19 15.05
C HIS A 171 -1.55 -11.57 14.76
N PHE A 172 -1.86 -11.85 13.50
CA PHE A 172 -2.37 -13.14 13.06
C PHE A 172 -1.33 -14.24 13.25
N HIS A 173 -0.08 -14.03 12.81
CA HIS A 173 1.02 -15.01 12.96
C HIS A 173 1.38 -15.30 14.41
N GLU A 174 1.29 -14.33 15.30
CA GLU A 174 1.54 -14.53 16.74
C GLU A 174 0.55 -15.52 17.36
N ARG A 175 -0.68 -15.55 16.87
CA ARG A 175 -1.79 -16.35 17.43
C ARG A 175 -2.08 -17.64 16.68
N GLU A 176 -1.86 -17.65 15.39
CA GLU A 176 -2.18 -18.78 14.50
C GLU A 176 -0.90 -19.38 13.91
N ARG A 177 0.02 -19.78 14.79
CA ARG A 177 1.36 -20.29 14.42
C ARG A 177 1.34 -21.53 13.52
N GLN A 178 0.24 -22.30 13.52
CA GLN A 178 0.04 -23.45 12.66
C GLN A 178 -0.20 -23.07 11.20
N ILE A 179 -0.60 -21.81 10.92
CA ILE A 179 -0.85 -21.36 9.54
C ILE A 179 0.48 -21.08 8.85
N SER A 180 0.78 -21.87 7.84
CA SER A 180 2.03 -21.78 7.07
C SER A 180 1.91 -21.02 5.76
N LYS A 181 0.69 -20.83 5.25
CA LYS A 181 0.42 -20.15 3.98
C LYS A 181 -0.77 -19.20 4.10
N ILE A 182 -0.61 -18.00 3.56
CA ILE A 182 -1.69 -17.03 3.48
C ILE A 182 -1.87 -16.64 2.01
N TYR A 183 -3.10 -16.76 1.51
CA TYR A 183 -3.46 -16.45 0.13
C TYR A 183 -4.32 -15.18 0.07
N ALA A 184 -4.10 -14.38 -0.96
CA ALA A 184 -4.97 -13.26 -1.30
C ALA A 184 -5.48 -13.44 -2.73
N TYR A 185 -6.79 -13.33 -2.92
CA TYR A 185 -7.41 -13.35 -4.24
C TYR A 185 -7.80 -11.93 -4.63
N VAL A 186 -7.27 -11.44 -5.74
CA VAL A 186 -7.44 -10.06 -6.18
C VAL A 186 -7.90 -10.05 -7.64
N LYS A 187 -8.94 -9.29 -7.96
CA LYS A 187 -9.35 -9.08 -9.35
C LYS A 187 -8.20 -8.49 -10.17
N THR A 188 -8.06 -8.91 -11.42
CA THR A 188 -6.99 -8.48 -12.33
C THR A 188 -6.92 -6.96 -12.48
N GLU A 189 -8.07 -6.29 -12.47
CA GLU A 189 -8.21 -4.85 -12.62
C GLU A 189 -7.91 -4.06 -11.35
N ASN A 190 -7.89 -4.73 -10.16
CA ASN A 190 -7.69 -4.06 -8.88
C ASN A 190 -6.20 -3.81 -8.60
N MET A 191 -5.62 -2.87 -9.34
CA MET A 191 -4.19 -2.52 -9.22
C MET A 191 -3.81 -2.06 -7.83
N ALA A 192 -4.70 -1.36 -7.11
CA ALA A 192 -4.44 -0.87 -5.76
C ALA A 192 -4.17 -2.01 -4.77
N SER A 193 -5.03 -3.05 -4.76
CA SER A 193 -4.83 -4.23 -3.92
C SER A 193 -3.62 -5.04 -4.35
N ARG A 194 -3.39 -5.20 -5.66
CA ARG A 194 -2.19 -5.89 -6.17
C ARG A 194 -0.91 -5.28 -5.62
N TYR A 195 -0.75 -3.96 -5.76
CA TYR A 195 0.41 -3.25 -5.21
C TYR A 195 0.51 -3.36 -3.69
N ALA A 196 -0.62 -3.32 -2.97
CA ALA A 196 -0.62 -3.44 -1.54
C ALA A 196 -0.10 -4.82 -1.09
N PHE A 197 -0.58 -5.90 -1.68
CA PHE A 197 -0.14 -7.27 -1.35
C PHE A 197 1.32 -7.52 -1.74
N ILE A 198 1.75 -7.11 -2.94
CA ILE A 198 3.16 -7.23 -3.37
C ILE A 198 4.08 -6.50 -2.37
N ARG A 199 3.73 -5.29 -1.95
CA ARG A 199 4.50 -4.52 -0.97
C ARG A 199 4.49 -5.12 0.42
N ALA A 200 3.43 -5.84 0.78
CA ALA A 200 3.36 -6.62 2.02
C ALA A 200 4.14 -7.95 1.97
N GLY A 201 4.85 -8.23 0.86
CA GLY A 201 5.71 -9.40 0.71
C GLY A 201 5.06 -10.59 0.03
N PHE A 202 3.81 -10.47 -0.41
CA PHE A 202 3.14 -11.54 -1.16
C PHE A 202 3.70 -11.66 -2.58
N LYS A 203 3.79 -12.90 -3.06
CA LYS A 203 4.28 -13.23 -4.41
C LYS A 203 3.15 -13.78 -5.27
N ASP A 204 3.26 -13.61 -6.58
CA ASP A 204 2.32 -14.21 -7.51
C ASP A 204 2.38 -15.74 -7.40
N CYS A 205 1.21 -16.35 -7.28
CA CYS A 205 1.01 -17.78 -7.29
C CYS A 205 0.08 -18.18 -8.43
N VAL A 206 0.17 -19.42 -8.89
CA VAL A 206 -0.74 -19.95 -9.91
C VAL A 206 -2.17 -19.90 -9.38
N SER A 207 -3.06 -19.28 -10.13
CA SER A 207 -4.48 -19.19 -9.82
C SER A 207 -5.29 -20.06 -10.79
N ASP A 208 -6.19 -20.86 -10.24
CA ASP A 208 -7.14 -21.63 -11.04
C ASP A 208 -8.32 -20.76 -11.55
N ASN A 209 -8.41 -19.52 -11.08
CA ASN A 209 -9.46 -18.59 -11.44
C ASN A 209 -8.97 -17.59 -12.49
N LYS A 210 -9.57 -17.60 -13.69
CA LYS A 210 -9.20 -16.71 -14.81
C LYS A 210 -9.42 -15.20 -14.53
N HIS A 211 -10.25 -14.85 -13.56
CA HIS A 211 -10.60 -13.47 -13.22
C HIS A 211 -9.99 -12.96 -11.91
N ALA A 212 -9.16 -13.78 -11.27
CA ALA A 212 -8.49 -13.40 -10.03
C ALA A 212 -7.03 -13.83 -10.04
N LEU A 213 -6.16 -12.93 -9.58
CA LEU A 213 -4.78 -13.25 -9.27
C LEU A 213 -4.72 -13.79 -7.85
N LYS A 214 -3.92 -14.83 -7.66
CA LYS A 214 -3.62 -15.43 -6.36
C LYS A 214 -2.23 -15.00 -5.93
N TYR A 215 -2.13 -14.52 -4.72
CA TYR A 215 -0.89 -14.14 -4.06
C TYR A 215 -0.67 -15.01 -2.84
N CYS A 216 0.56 -15.38 -2.56
CA CYS A 216 0.97 -16.15 -1.38
C CYS A 216 2.20 -15.56 -0.70
#